data_bcd14fbd98ba5f153e28842de70a2c3d
#
_entry.id   bcd14fbd98ba5f153e28842de70a2c3d
#
_cell.length_a   1.000
_cell.length_b   1.000
_cell.length_c   1.000
_cell.angle_alpha   90.00
_cell.angle_beta   90.00
_cell.angle_gamma   90.00
#
_symmetry.space_group_name_H-M   'P 1'
#
loop_
_entity.id
_entity.type
_entity.pdbx_description
1 polymer ?
#
loop_
_entity_poly.entity_id
_entity_poly.type
_entity_poly.pdbx_seq_one_letter_code
_entity_poly.pdbx_strand_id
1 'polypeptide(L)'
;MKDHDVLFRSIQGIAYISVGPLIFLTASLWFTDDETAYILAHLAQIYFSVLMFFLCGTIWSFRDHDNSHYKSRIIIISLIPLAVAVTGTFFSIFINPAWGILLMLVSIFTTRHLKIINSMISLFDDSYNNLFDKISIILCICLMLIFTYWINPYTYPIEIYN
;
A
#
# COMPACT_ATOMS: atom_id res chain seq x y z
N MET A 1 -16.28 12.50 -24.54
CA MET A 1 -16.41 13.05 -23.16
C MET A 1 -17.18 12.13 -22.24
N LYS A 2 -18.41 11.69 -22.56
CA LYS A 2 -19.19 10.77 -21.67
C LYS A 2 -18.52 9.41 -21.38
N ASP A 3 -17.85 8.80 -22.34
CA ASP A 3 -17.22 7.47 -22.17
C ASP A 3 -15.99 7.52 -21.24
N HIS A 4 -15.27 8.62 -21.23
CA HIS A 4 -14.11 8.84 -20.34
C HIS A 4 -14.55 8.94 -18.87
N ASP A 5 -15.66 9.64 -18.61
CA ASP A 5 -16.20 9.79 -17.24
C ASP A 5 -16.75 8.46 -16.69
N VAL A 6 -17.34 7.62 -17.55
CA VAL A 6 -17.84 6.29 -17.15
C VAL A 6 -16.68 5.36 -16.82
N LEU A 7 -15.63 5.35 -17.66
CA LEU A 7 -14.44 4.53 -17.43
C LEU A 7 -13.73 4.94 -16.12
N PHE A 8 -13.57 6.25 -15.89
CA PHE A 8 -12.93 6.76 -14.68
C PHE A 8 -13.71 6.37 -13.41
N ARG A 9 -15.04 6.48 -13.42
CA ARG A 9 -15.87 6.04 -12.29
C ARG A 9 -15.73 4.55 -11.99
N SER A 10 -15.62 3.72 -13.05
CA SER A 10 -15.38 2.28 -12.89
C SER A 10 -14.03 1.99 -12.26
N ILE A 11 -12.96 2.66 -12.70
CA ILE A 11 -11.60 2.54 -12.13
C ILE A 11 -11.60 2.99 -10.66
N GLN A 12 -12.25 4.10 -10.35
CA GLN A 12 -12.39 4.60 -8.99
C GLN A 12 -13.11 3.60 -8.09
N GLY A 13 -14.20 3.00 -8.57
CA GLY A 13 -14.94 1.96 -7.85
C GLY A 13 -14.05 0.75 -7.53
N ILE A 14 -13.33 0.23 -8.52
CA ILE A 14 -12.41 -0.91 -8.36
C ILE A 14 -11.31 -0.57 -7.35
N ALA A 15 -10.74 0.62 -7.41
CA ALA A 15 -9.69 1.05 -6.51
C ALA A 15 -10.17 1.10 -5.04
N TYR A 16 -11.38 1.60 -4.77
CA TYR A 16 -11.93 1.59 -3.41
C TYR A 16 -12.31 0.18 -2.93
N ILE A 17 -12.86 -0.66 -3.82
CA ILE A 17 -13.17 -2.05 -3.50
C ILE A 17 -11.89 -2.82 -3.15
N SER A 18 -10.79 -2.57 -3.85
CA SER A 18 -9.52 -3.25 -3.57
C SER A 18 -8.90 -2.84 -2.22
N VAL A 19 -9.19 -1.65 -1.71
CA VAL A 19 -8.72 -1.21 -0.38
C VAL A 19 -9.67 -1.68 0.75
N GLY A 20 -10.91 -1.99 0.42
CA GLY A 20 -11.93 -2.43 1.38
C GLY A 20 -11.49 -3.58 2.30
N PRO A 21 -10.92 -4.68 1.79
CA PRO A 21 -10.44 -5.77 2.64
C PRO A 21 -9.38 -5.34 3.65
N LEU A 22 -8.47 -4.42 3.28
CA LEU A 22 -7.48 -3.91 4.22
C LEU A 22 -8.13 -3.14 5.36
N ILE A 23 -9.09 -2.28 5.05
CA ILE A 23 -9.84 -1.52 6.06
C ILE A 23 -10.57 -2.48 7.00
N PHE A 24 -11.23 -3.50 6.43
CA PHE A 24 -11.94 -4.51 7.21
C PHE A 24 -11.01 -5.29 8.14
N LEU A 25 -9.87 -5.79 7.62
CA LEU A 25 -8.86 -6.50 8.41
C LEU A 25 -8.34 -5.62 9.55
N THR A 26 -8.01 -4.37 9.24
CA THR A 26 -7.48 -3.41 10.22
C THR A 26 -8.50 -3.07 11.30
N ALA A 27 -9.77 -2.89 10.94
CA ALA A 27 -10.83 -2.62 11.90
C ALA A 27 -11.08 -3.84 12.80
N SER A 28 -11.08 -5.05 12.23
CA SER A 28 -11.32 -6.29 12.95
C SER A 28 -10.31 -6.58 14.06
N LEU A 29 -9.07 -6.07 13.96
CA LEU A 29 -8.02 -6.22 14.98
C LEU A 29 -8.48 -5.76 16.38
N TRP A 30 -9.35 -4.77 16.44
CA TRP A 30 -9.75 -4.12 17.68
C TRP A 30 -10.98 -4.77 18.35
N PHE A 31 -11.59 -5.76 17.68
CA PHE A 31 -12.81 -6.41 18.13
C PHE A 31 -12.66 -7.92 18.32
N THR A 32 -11.50 -8.47 17.97
CA THR A 32 -11.20 -9.89 18.07
C THR A 32 -10.29 -10.20 19.27
N ASP A 33 -10.24 -11.45 19.67
CA ASP A 33 -9.30 -11.97 20.66
C ASP A 33 -7.85 -11.86 20.15
N ASP A 34 -6.89 -11.84 21.07
CA ASP A 34 -5.47 -11.54 20.77
C ASP A 34 -4.86 -12.52 19.75
N GLU A 35 -5.22 -13.82 19.83
CA GLU A 35 -4.72 -14.84 18.89
C GLU A 35 -5.23 -14.58 17.47
N THR A 36 -6.51 -14.32 17.32
CA THR A 36 -7.11 -13.98 16.01
C THR A 36 -6.59 -12.64 15.50
N ALA A 37 -6.46 -11.64 16.38
CA ALA A 37 -5.94 -10.32 16.02
C ALA A 37 -4.51 -10.41 15.50
N TYR A 38 -3.67 -11.26 16.08
CA TYR A 38 -2.31 -11.52 15.60
C TYR A 38 -2.30 -12.01 14.13
N ILE A 39 -3.15 -12.98 13.81
CA ILE A 39 -3.27 -13.53 12.45
C ILE A 39 -3.79 -12.46 11.48
N LEU A 40 -4.82 -11.71 11.90
CA LEU A 40 -5.40 -10.63 11.09
C LEU A 40 -4.38 -9.51 10.80
N ALA A 41 -3.53 -9.17 11.77
CA ALA A 41 -2.48 -8.17 11.59
C ALA A 41 -1.47 -8.61 10.51
N HIS A 42 -1.02 -9.86 10.55
CA HIS A 42 -0.13 -10.39 9.51
C HIS A 42 -0.81 -10.48 8.14
N LEU A 43 -2.08 -10.92 8.09
CA LEU A 43 -2.86 -10.93 6.85
C LEU A 43 -3.00 -9.53 6.25
N ALA A 44 -3.26 -8.52 7.08
CA ALA A 44 -3.35 -7.13 6.63
C ALA A 44 -2.03 -6.64 6.04
N GLN A 45 -0.88 -7.00 6.62
CA GLN A 45 0.44 -6.63 6.12
C GLN A 45 0.77 -7.32 4.78
N ILE A 46 0.45 -8.61 4.65
CA ILE A 46 0.60 -9.34 3.38
C ILE A 46 -0.29 -8.70 2.32
N TYR A 47 -1.54 -8.44 2.65
CA TYR A 47 -2.49 -7.81 1.73
C TYR A 47 -2.04 -6.41 1.30
N PHE A 48 -1.45 -5.63 2.21
CA PHE A 48 -0.84 -4.35 1.88
C PHE A 48 0.24 -4.50 0.80
N SER A 49 1.13 -5.50 0.90
CA SER A 49 2.16 -5.74 -0.12
C SER A 49 1.56 -6.12 -1.48
N VAL A 50 0.44 -6.86 -1.49
CA VAL A 50 -0.31 -7.14 -2.73
C VAL A 50 -0.88 -5.86 -3.34
N LEU A 51 -1.43 -4.96 -2.51
CA LEU A 51 -1.90 -3.65 -2.99
C LEU A 51 -0.76 -2.80 -3.56
N MET A 52 0.40 -2.80 -2.91
CA MET A 52 1.59 -2.10 -3.42
C MET A 52 2.06 -2.68 -4.75
N PHE A 53 1.99 -4.00 -4.93
CA PHE A 53 2.28 -4.64 -6.22
C PHE A 53 1.33 -4.14 -7.31
N PHE A 54 0.04 -4.05 -7.00
CA PHE A 54 -0.97 -3.54 -7.93
C PHE A 54 -0.72 -2.06 -8.27
N LEU A 55 -0.46 -1.21 -7.27
CA LEU A 55 -0.17 0.21 -7.48
C LEU A 55 1.09 0.43 -8.32
N CYS A 56 2.16 -0.31 -8.05
CA CYS A 56 3.38 -0.24 -8.85
C CYS A 56 3.17 -0.79 -10.26
N GLY A 57 2.34 -1.83 -10.41
CA GLY A 57 1.98 -2.42 -11.70
C GLY A 57 1.21 -1.46 -12.61
N THR A 58 0.33 -0.63 -12.06
CA THR A 58 -0.38 0.38 -12.86
C THR A 58 0.57 1.39 -13.50
N ILE A 59 1.69 1.72 -12.83
CA ILE A 59 2.72 2.60 -13.38
C ILE A 59 3.36 1.99 -14.63
N TRP A 60 3.47 0.67 -14.73
CA TRP A 60 4.05 -0.01 -15.90
C TRP A 60 3.18 0.05 -17.14
N SER A 61 1.87 0.13 -16.99
CA SER A 61 0.94 0.18 -18.13
C SER A 61 1.09 1.47 -18.95
N PHE A 62 1.66 2.51 -18.36
CA PHE A 62 1.90 3.80 -19.03
C PHE A 62 3.22 3.89 -19.79
N ARG A 63 3.98 2.80 -19.80
CA ARG A 63 5.26 2.68 -20.51
C ARG A 63 5.17 3.00 -22.01
N ASP A 64 4.04 2.74 -22.62
CA ASP A 64 3.90 2.80 -24.07
C ASP A 64 3.67 4.21 -24.64
N HIS A 65 3.42 5.21 -23.77
CA HIS A 65 3.12 6.58 -24.20
C HIS A 65 4.34 7.49 -24.31
N ASP A 66 5.53 7.06 -23.85
CA ASP A 66 6.72 7.94 -23.84
C ASP A 66 7.90 7.34 -24.62
N ASN A 67 8.74 8.27 -25.16
CA ASN A 67 9.87 7.95 -26.03
C ASN A 67 10.99 7.18 -25.30
N SER A 68 11.62 6.27 -26.03
CA SER A 68 12.44 5.10 -25.68
C SER A 68 13.53 5.20 -24.57
N HIS A 69 14.04 6.36 -24.20
CA HIS A 69 15.15 6.49 -23.24
C HIS A 69 14.76 6.47 -21.75
N TYR A 70 13.53 6.79 -21.42
CA TYR A 70 13.04 6.80 -20.04
C TYR A 70 12.46 5.46 -19.57
N LYS A 71 12.12 4.56 -20.49
CA LYS A 71 11.37 3.31 -20.23
C LYS A 71 11.99 2.42 -19.16
N SER A 72 13.30 2.16 -19.22
CA SER A 72 13.92 1.25 -18.25
C SER A 72 14.12 1.87 -16.86
N ARG A 73 14.36 3.17 -16.78
CA ARG A 73 14.47 3.88 -15.50
C ARG A 73 13.16 3.89 -14.72
N ILE A 74 12.06 4.06 -15.40
CA ILE A 74 10.71 4.08 -14.84
C ILE A 74 10.39 2.74 -14.18
N ILE A 75 10.66 1.64 -14.87
CA ILE A 75 10.43 0.28 -14.33
C ILE A 75 11.28 0.07 -13.07
N ILE A 76 12.56 0.40 -13.12
CA ILE A 76 13.47 0.20 -11.99
C ILE A 76 13.02 1.03 -10.78
N ILE A 77 12.63 2.28 -10.99
CA ILE A 77 12.23 3.18 -9.89
C ILE A 77 10.88 2.77 -9.29
N SER A 78 9.94 2.28 -10.10
CA SER A 78 8.66 1.77 -9.58
C SER A 78 8.81 0.46 -8.80
N LEU A 79 9.90 -0.31 -9.02
CA LEU A 79 10.23 -1.50 -8.25
C LEU A 79 10.73 -1.20 -6.83
N ILE A 80 11.29 -0.01 -6.59
CA ILE A 80 11.84 0.34 -5.26
C ILE A 80 10.78 0.31 -4.16
N PRO A 81 9.63 1.00 -4.28
CA PRO A 81 8.59 0.93 -3.26
C PRO A 81 8.04 -0.48 -3.06
N LEU A 82 7.93 -1.24 -4.15
CA LEU A 82 7.50 -2.64 -4.08
C LEU A 82 8.49 -3.50 -3.30
N ALA A 83 9.79 -3.39 -3.62
CA ALA A 83 10.84 -4.11 -2.91
C ALA A 83 10.85 -3.78 -1.42
N VAL A 84 10.67 -2.49 -1.07
CA VAL A 84 10.57 -2.04 0.33
C VAL A 84 9.31 -2.60 1.00
N ALA A 85 8.16 -2.66 0.33
CA ALA A 85 6.95 -3.25 0.89
C ALA A 85 7.10 -4.75 1.14
N VAL A 86 7.67 -5.49 0.19
CA VAL A 86 7.91 -6.93 0.32
C VAL A 86 8.93 -7.23 1.43
N THR A 87 10.03 -6.49 1.48
CA THR A 87 11.01 -6.62 2.58
C THR A 87 10.37 -6.28 3.92
N GLY A 88 9.49 -5.28 3.99
CA GLY A 88 8.70 -4.97 5.18
C GLY A 88 7.86 -6.14 5.66
N THR A 89 7.20 -6.86 4.74
CA THR A 89 6.45 -8.09 5.09
C THR A 89 7.37 -9.18 5.65
N PHE A 90 8.52 -9.41 5.02
CA PHE A 90 9.50 -10.37 5.54
C PHE A 90 9.99 -9.98 6.95
N PHE A 91 10.34 -8.72 7.16
CA PHE A 91 10.76 -8.23 8.48
C PHE A 91 9.65 -8.40 9.52
N SER A 92 8.40 -8.17 9.13
CA SER A 92 7.27 -8.34 10.03
C SER A 92 7.08 -9.78 10.47
N ILE A 93 7.25 -10.75 9.58
CA ILE A 93 7.01 -12.17 9.87
C ILE A 93 8.19 -12.80 10.63
N PHE A 94 9.43 -12.45 10.25
CA PHE A 94 10.62 -13.18 10.73
C PHE A 94 11.42 -12.47 11.81
N ILE A 95 11.27 -11.15 11.97
CA ILE A 95 12.11 -10.36 12.88
C ILE A 95 11.25 -9.63 13.90
N ASN A 96 10.49 -8.64 13.48
CA ASN A 96 9.64 -7.85 14.35
C ASN A 96 8.58 -7.11 13.53
N PRO A 97 7.29 -7.29 13.88
CA PRO A 97 6.19 -6.65 13.16
C PRO A 97 6.26 -5.13 13.09
N ALA A 98 6.69 -4.49 14.16
CA ALA A 98 6.79 -3.02 14.22
C ALA A 98 7.78 -2.46 13.18
N TRP A 99 8.96 -3.08 13.03
CA TRP A 99 9.93 -2.69 12.01
C TRP A 99 9.43 -2.96 10.60
N GLY A 100 8.72 -4.07 10.41
CA GLY A 100 8.08 -4.38 9.13
C GLY A 100 7.11 -3.30 8.68
N ILE A 101 6.24 -2.82 9.60
CA ILE A 101 5.27 -1.78 9.31
C ILE A 101 5.96 -0.43 9.03
N LEU A 102 7.02 -0.09 9.75
CA LEU A 102 7.81 1.11 9.44
C LEU A 102 8.37 1.08 8.02
N LEU A 103 8.88 -0.07 7.55
CA LEU A 103 9.32 -0.23 6.16
C LEU A 103 8.17 -0.08 5.17
N MET A 104 6.98 -0.60 5.49
CA MET A 104 5.79 -0.43 4.66
C MET A 104 5.36 1.04 4.58
N LEU A 105 5.41 1.79 5.67
CA LEU A 105 5.16 3.24 5.67
C LEU A 105 6.18 3.99 4.81
N VAL A 106 7.47 3.63 4.90
CA VAL A 106 8.52 4.17 4.02
C VAL A 106 8.22 3.86 2.56
N SER A 107 7.68 2.68 2.24
CA SER A 107 7.26 2.32 0.88
C SER A 107 6.21 3.27 0.32
N ILE A 108 5.15 3.59 1.08
CA ILE A 108 4.13 4.56 0.64
C ILE A 108 4.75 5.95 0.49
N PHE A 109 5.56 6.36 1.48
CA PHE A 109 6.20 7.67 1.45
C PHE A 109 7.12 7.82 0.24
N THR A 110 7.94 6.80 -0.08
CA THR A 110 8.81 6.80 -1.26
C THR A 110 8.00 6.84 -2.55
N THR A 111 6.89 6.10 -2.65
CA THR A 111 6.00 6.13 -3.81
C THR A 111 5.45 7.55 -4.05
N ARG A 112 5.11 8.25 -3.00
CA ARG A 112 4.56 9.62 -3.10
C ARG A 112 5.62 10.68 -3.41
N HIS A 113 6.84 10.52 -2.89
CA HIS A 113 7.89 11.54 -2.97
C HIS A 113 8.94 11.31 -4.05
N LEU A 114 8.99 10.14 -4.67
CA LEU A 114 9.89 9.91 -5.80
C LEU A 114 9.50 10.86 -6.95
N LYS A 115 10.37 11.83 -7.19
CA LYS A 115 10.17 12.92 -8.16
C LYS A 115 9.84 12.44 -9.59
N ILE A 116 10.32 11.24 -9.93
CA ILE A 116 10.05 10.61 -11.23
C ILE A 116 8.66 9.99 -11.25
N ILE A 117 8.22 9.35 -10.17
CA ILE A 117 6.86 8.85 -10.03
C ILE A 117 5.89 10.04 -10.03
N ASN A 118 6.20 11.12 -9.34
CA ASN A 118 5.40 12.35 -9.36
C ASN A 118 5.31 12.99 -10.74
N SER A 119 6.40 13.01 -11.52
CA SER A 119 6.37 13.51 -12.88
C SER A 119 5.57 12.63 -13.83
N MET A 120 5.49 11.34 -13.54
CA MET A 120 4.64 10.38 -14.27
C MET A 120 3.17 10.49 -13.85
N ILE A 121 2.93 10.62 -12.55
CA ILE A 121 1.60 10.88 -12.01
C ILE A 121 1.06 12.21 -12.56
N SER A 122 1.90 13.21 -12.83
CA SER A 122 1.50 14.46 -13.46
C SER A 122 1.10 14.34 -14.94
N LEU A 123 1.43 13.22 -15.59
CA LEU A 123 0.90 12.87 -16.92
C LEU A 123 -0.53 12.34 -16.87
N PHE A 124 -1.00 11.98 -15.66
CA PHE A 124 -2.38 11.56 -15.45
C PHE A 124 -3.27 12.77 -15.23
N ASP A 125 -4.53 12.60 -15.55
CA ASP A 125 -5.59 13.54 -15.24
C ASP A 125 -5.60 13.86 -13.71
N ASP A 126 -5.91 15.10 -13.35
CA ASP A 126 -6.02 15.56 -11.96
C ASP A 126 -6.93 14.67 -11.10
N SER A 127 -7.94 14.06 -11.73
CA SER A 127 -8.85 13.12 -11.11
C SER A 127 -8.15 11.85 -10.62
N TYR A 128 -7.20 11.32 -11.40
CA TYR A 128 -6.41 10.16 -11.03
C TYR A 128 -5.44 10.46 -9.89
N ASN A 129 -4.78 11.62 -9.95
CA ASN A 129 -3.88 12.08 -8.90
C ASN A 129 -4.59 12.19 -7.55
N ASN A 130 -5.80 12.76 -7.55
CA ASN A 130 -6.63 12.89 -6.36
C ASN A 130 -7.06 11.52 -5.81
N LEU A 131 -7.37 10.54 -6.69
CA LEU A 131 -7.68 9.18 -6.30
C LEU A 131 -6.48 8.49 -5.64
N PHE A 132 -5.30 8.60 -6.27
CA PHE A 132 -4.05 8.05 -5.76
C PHE A 132 -3.70 8.61 -4.39
N ASP A 133 -3.82 9.92 -4.18
CA ASP A 133 -3.59 10.58 -2.90
C ASP A 133 -4.56 10.08 -1.81
N LYS A 134 -5.85 9.95 -2.13
CA LYS A 134 -6.85 9.42 -1.19
C LYS A 134 -6.55 7.99 -0.77
N ILE A 135 -6.22 7.14 -1.73
CA ILE A 135 -5.85 5.74 -1.44
C ILE A 135 -4.59 5.68 -0.58
N SER A 136 -3.55 6.45 -0.91
CA SER A 136 -2.32 6.50 -0.12
C SER A 136 -2.57 6.92 1.32
N ILE A 137 -3.45 7.88 1.55
CA ILE A 137 -3.85 8.32 2.90
C ILE A 137 -4.56 7.18 3.65
N ILE A 138 -5.49 6.48 3.01
CA ILE A 138 -6.20 5.34 3.63
C ILE A 138 -5.20 4.24 4.00
N LEU A 139 -4.27 3.91 3.11
CA LEU A 139 -3.22 2.91 3.37
C LEU A 139 -2.33 3.32 4.57
N CYS A 140 -1.93 4.59 4.64
CA CYS A 140 -1.18 5.11 5.79
C CYS A 140 -1.97 4.97 7.10
N ILE A 141 -3.25 5.33 7.10
CA ILE A 141 -4.11 5.22 8.30
C ILE A 141 -4.21 3.74 8.74
N CYS A 142 -4.45 2.82 7.81
CA CYS A 142 -4.52 1.39 8.12
C CYS A 142 -3.19 0.88 8.73
N LEU A 143 -2.05 1.22 8.13
CA LEU A 143 -0.74 0.83 8.67
C LEU A 143 -0.47 1.42 10.06
N MET A 144 -0.85 2.68 10.31
CA MET A 144 -0.71 3.31 11.62
C MET A 144 -1.58 2.62 12.67
N LEU A 145 -2.79 2.18 12.32
CA LEU A 145 -3.65 1.42 13.22
C LEU A 145 -3.08 0.03 13.54
N ILE A 146 -2.51 -0.66 12.55
CA ILE A 146 -1.81 -1.93 12.77
C ILE A 146 -0.56 -1.72 13.62
N PHE A 147 0.18 -0.63 13.39
CA PHE A 147 1.36 -0.29 14.18
C PHE A 147 1.01 -0.01 15.65
N THR A 148 -0.08 0.73 15.91
CA THR A 148 -0.59 0.97 17.26
C THR A 148 -1.00 -0.32 17.96
N TYR A 149 -1.56 -1.29 17.26
CA TYR A 149 -1.87 -2.60 17.80
C TYR A 149 -0.60 -3.32 18.29
N TRP A 150 0.48 -3.32 17.50
CA TRP A 150 1.74 -3.97 17.86
C TRP A 150 2.50 -3.31 19.02
N ILE A 151 2.32 -2.02 19.24
CA ILE A 151 2.98 -1.27 20.33
C ILE A 151 2.09 -1.23 21.59
N ASN A 152 0.83 -1.63 21.48
CA ASN A 152 -0.10 -1.54 22.60
C ASN A 152 0.32 -2.47 23.75
N PRO A 153 0.65 -1.94 24.95
CA PRO A 153 1.09 -2.75 26.07
C PRO A 153 -0.02 -3.62 26.68
N TYR A 154 -1.27 -3.40 26.31
CA TYR A 154 -2.42 -4.16 26.85
C TYR A 154 -2.76 -5.42 26.05
N THR A 155 -2.30 -5.55 24.81
CA THR A 155 -2.57 -6.71 23.96
C THR A 155 -1.44 -7.74 24.00
N TYR A 156 -0.24 -7.37 24.44
CA TYR A 156 0.96 -8.24 24.54
C TYR A 156 1.12 -9.22 23.34
N PRO A 157 0.91 -8.79 22.11
CA PRO A 157 0.91 -9.71 20.98
C PRO A 157 2.27 -10.38 20.73
N ILE A 158 3.35 -9.84 21.30
CA ILE A 158 4.72 -10.36 21.18
C ILE A 158 5.02 -11.45 22.23
N GLU A 159 4.37 -11.42 23.38
CA GLU A 159 4.60 -12.42 24.46
C GLU A 159 3.89 -13.75 24.21
N ILE A 160 2.88 -13.80 23.34
CA ILE A 160 2.12 -15.01 23.02
C ILE A 160 3.00 -16.03 22.26
N TYR A 161 4.13 -15.62 21.68
CA TYR A 161 4.97 -16.44 20.79
C TYR A 161 6.43 -16.60 21.23
N ASN A 162 6.79 -16.18 22.44
CA ASN A 162 8.04 -16.52 23.11
C ASN A 162 7.79 -17.60 24.17
#